data_cef4fbeb41f08e236ab2eda5e7641df5
#
_entry.id   cef4fbeb41f08e236ab2eda5e7641df5
#
_cell.length_a   1.000
_cell.length_b   1.000
_cell.length_c   1.000
_cell.angle_alpha   90.00
_cell.angle_beta   90.00
_cell.angle_gamma   90.00
#
_symmetry.space_group_name_H-M   'P 1'
#
loop_
_entity.id
_entity.type
_entity.pdbx_description
1 polymer ?
#
loop_
_entity_poly.entity_id
_entity_poly.type
_entity_poly.pdbx_seq_one_letter_code
_entity_poly.pdbx_strand_id
1 'polypeptide(L)'
;MNVIGVGVDLVDLERVARLLASKGEHAMQRFFTDEERAYLQTRPEPTGHAAARIAAKEAVYKALQALPGARAVGWREIEVVRDPDGRPAIRLHGLAARLAEAHGGLLVQVSLTHSAVSAGAVAVVGTSR
;
A
#
# COMPACT_ATOMS: atom_id res chain seq x y z
N MET A 1 2.82 -14.83 -15.79
CA MET A 1 3.18 -14.44 -14.43
C MET A 1 3.16 -15.65 -13.51
N ASN A 2 4.24 -15.86 -12.77
CA ASN A 2 4.26 -16.84 -11.70
C ASN A 2 3.93 -16.12 -10.39
N VAL A 3 2.80 -16.45 -9.80
CA VAL A 3 2.40 -15.86 -8.51
C VAL A 3 3.25 -16.46 -7.40
N ILE A 4 3.89 -15.58 -6.61
CA ILE A 4 4.69 -15.99 -5.47
C ILE A 4 4.11 -15.54 -4.14
N GLY A 5 3.16 -14.62 -4.15
CA GLY A 5 2.54 -14.16 -2.91
C GLY A 5 1.22 -13.48 -3.18
N VAL A 6 0.30 -13.63 -2.23
CA VAL A 6 -1.02 -13.00 -2.26
C VAL A 6 -1.26 -12.38 -0.89
N GLY A 7 -1.82 -11.20 -0.86
CA GLY A 7 -2.19 -10.52 0.38
C GLY A 7 -3.57 -9.93 0.29
N VAL A 8 -4.26 -9.89 1.41
CA VAL A 8 -5.55 -9.24 1.53
C VAL A 8 -5.59 -8.52 2.86
N ASP A 9 -6.21 -7.34 2.87
CA ASP A 9 -6.36 -6.57 4.09
C ASP A 9 -7.67 -5.81 4.09
N LEU A 10 -8.21 -5.60 5.29
CA LEU A 10 -9.46 -4.86 5.50
C LEU A 10 -9.22 -3.87 6.63
N VAL A 11 -9.59 -2.62 6.41
CA VAL A 11 -9.31 -1.52 7.35
C VAL A 11 -10.62 -0.78 7.65
N ASP A 12 -10.88 -0.54 8.94
CA ASP A 12 -12.04 0.24 9.35
C ASP A 12 -11.80 1.73 9.13
N LEU A 13 -12.73 2.40 8.48
CA LEU A 13 -12.64 3.85 8.25
C LEU A 13 -12.61 4.63 9.57
N GLU A 14 -13.43 4.22 10.53
CA GLU A 14 -13.48 4.87 11.84
C GLU A 14 -12.13 4.81 12.55
N ARG A 15 -11.45 3.66 12.48
CA ARG A 15 -10.12 3.51 13.07
C ARG A 15 -9.11 4.45 12.44
N VAL A 16 -9.14 4.59 11.11
CA VAL A 16 -8.25 5.50 10.39
C VAL A 16 -8.57 6.95 10.73
N ALA A 17 -9.86 7.30 10.81
CA ALA A 17 -10.26 8.63 11.21
C ALA A 17 -9.71 8.99 12.59
N ARG A 18 -9.82 8.07 13.56
CA ARG A 18 -9.26 8.28 14.90
C ARG A 18 -7.74 8.41 14.88
N LEU A 19 -7.07 7.61 14.08
CA LEU A 19 -5.61 7.68 13.94
C LEU A 19 -5.18 9.05 13.41
N LEU A 20 -5.82 9.52 12.35
CA LEU A 20 -5.49 10.81 11.75
C LEU A 20 -5.82 11.97 12.71
N ALA A 21 -6.92 11.87 13.48
CA ALA A 21 -7.30 12.90 14.43
C ALA A 21 -6.34 12.96 15.61
N SER A 22 -5.86 11.81 16.12
CA SER A 22 -5.04 11.75 17.33
C SER A 22 -3.54 11.92 17.06
N LYS A 23 -3.04 11.48 15.91
CA LYS A 23 -1.61 11.52 15.56
C LYS A 23 -1.30 12.52 14.44
N GLY A 24 -2.28 12.88 13.64
CA GLY A 24 -2.16 13.91 12.62
C GLY A 24 -0.96 13.76 11.72
N GLU A 25 -0.14 14.81 11.67
CA GLU A 25 1.03 14.86 10.80
C GLU A 25 2.05 13.77 11.09
N HIS A 26 2.17 13.35 12.34
CA HIS A 26 3.10 12.27 12.71
C HIS A 26 2.68 10.94 12.04
N ALA A 27 1.39 10.61 12.07
CA ALA A 27 0.88 9.43 11.39
C ALA A 27 1.06 9.53 9.88
N MET A 28 0.79 10.71 9.32
CA MET A 28 0.95 10.94 7.89
C MET A 28 2.40 10.69 7.45
N GLN A 29 3.37 11.19 8.21
CA GLN A 29 4.78 11.00 7.89
C GLN A 29 5.22 9.55 8.04
N ARG A 30 4.66 8.84 9.01
CA ARG A 30 5.02 7.45 9.27
C ARG A 30 4.51 6.49 8.20
N PHE A 31 3.27 6.67 7.78
CA PHE A 31 2.60 5.68 6.92
C PHE A 31 2.69 5.99 5.44
N PHE A 32 2.93 7.25 5.08
CA PHE A 32 2.79 7.68 3.70
C PHE A 32 4.06 8.36 3.18
N THR A 33 4.34 8.13 1.89
CA THR A 33 5.39 8.88 1.20
C THR A 33 4.97 10.34 1.00
N ASP A 34 5.91 11.18 0.63
CA ASP A 34 5.62 12.59 0.37
C ASP A 34 4.56 12.76 -0.74
N GLU A 35 4.65 11.94 -1.79
CA GLU A 35 3.67 12.00 -2.88
C GLU A 35 2.28 11.53 -2.43
N GLU A 36 2.21 10.48 -1.64
CA GLU A 36 0.93 10.03 -1.07
C GLU A 36 0.32 11.10 -0.18
N ARG A 37 1.14 11.74 0.65
CA ARG A 37 0.67 12.83 1.52
C ARG A 37 0.16 14.01 0.72
N ALA A 38 0.88 14.40 -0.33
CA ALA A 38 0.45 15.49 -1.21
C ALA A 38 -0.91 15.18 -1.84
N TYR A 39 -1.12 13.95 -2.29
CA TYR A 39 -2.41 13.53 -2.83
C TYR A 39 -3.52 13.62 -1.80
N LEU A 40 -3.27 13.10 -0.59
CA LEU A 40 -4.28 13.09 0.48
C LEU A 40 -4.67 14.52 0.88
N GLN A 41 -3.71 15.45 0.87
CA GLN A 41 -3.95 16.85 1.21
C GLN A 41 -4.85 17.56 0.19
N THR A 42 -4.98 17.03 -1.03
CA THR A 42 -5.88 17.60 -2.04
C THR A 42 -7.31 17.11 -1.90
N ARG A 43 -7.56 16.13 -1.04
CA ARG A 43 -8.89 15.53 -0.91
C ARG A 43 -9.67 16.21 0.22
N PRO A 44 -10.94 16.62 -0.05
CA PRO A 44 -11.78 17.21 0.99
C PRO A 44 -12.04 16.24 2.14
N GLU A 45 -12.20 14.96 1.84
CA GLU A 45 -12.45 13.92 2.84
C GLU A 45 -11.38 12.84 2.68
N PRO A 46 -10.18 13.01 3.29
CA PRO A 46 -9.04 12.14 3.02
C PRO A 46 -9.12 10.78 3.70
N THR A 47 -9.98 10.58 4.69
CA THR A 47 -10.01 9.34 5.48
C THR A 47 -10.18 8.10 4.62
N GLY A 48 -11.13 8.11 3.69
CA GLY A 48 -11.35 6.96 2.81
C GLY A 48 -10.16 6.68 1.90
N HIS A 49 -9.56 7.73 1.37
CA HIS A 49 -8.36 7.61 0.53
C HIS A 49 -7.16 7.10 1.32
N ALA A 50 -7.00 7.57 2.56
CA ALA A 50 -5.94 7.10 3.45
C ALA A 50 -6.15 5.63 3.82
N ALA A 51 -7.39 5.26 4.17
CA ALA A 51 -7.72 3.88 4.53
C ALA A 51 -7.46 2.92 3.38
N ALA A 52 -7.84 3.28 2.17
CA ALA A 52 -7.60 2.44 0.99
C ALA A 52 -6.09 2.23 0.75
N ARG A 53 -5.29 3.27 0.95
CA ARG A 53 -3.84 3.17 0.81
C ARG A 53 -3.21 2.31 1.89
N ILE A 54 -3.67 2.46 3.13
CA ILE A 54 -3.22 1.60 4.24
C ILE A 54 -3.53 0.14 3.92
N ALA A 55 -4.76 -0.15 3.47
CA ALA A 55 -5.15 -1.51 3.11
C ALA A 55 -4.25 -2.06 1.97
N ALA A 56 -3.97 -1.25 0.96
CA ALA A 56 -3.11 -1.66 -0.16
C ALA A 56 -1.69 -1.96 0.31
N LYS A 57 -1.11 -1.10 1.16
CA LYS A 57 0.24 -1.29 1.70
C LYS A 57 0.32 -2.57 2.52
N GLU A 58 -0.67 -2.81 3.39
CA GLU A 58 -0.73 -4.03 4.19
C GLU A 58 -0.88 -5.27 3.31
N ALA A 59 -1.73 -5.22 2.31
CA ALA A 59 -1.93 -6.36 1.40
C ALA A 59 -0.63 -6.67 0.64
N VAL A 60 0.07 -5.66 0.14
CA VAL A 60 1.36 -5.85 -0.54
C VAL A 60 2.40 -6.39 0.44
N TYR A 61 2.46 -5.83 1.65
CA TYR A 61 3.37 -6.33 2.69
C TYR A 61 3.16 -7.82 2.93
N LYS A 62 1.91 -8.26 3.08
CA LYS A 62 1.58 -9.68 3.27
C LYS A 62 2.02 -10.52 2.08
N ALA A 63 1.77 -10.03 0.86
CA ALA A 63 2.18 -10.76 -0.35
C ALA A 63 3.70 -10.89 -0.47
N LEU A 64 4.45 -9.86 -0.05
CA LEU A 64 5.92 -9.86 -0.09
C LEU A 64 6.53 -10.84 0.92
N GLN A 65 5.77 -11.30 1.92
CA GLN A 65 6.31 -12.20 2.95
C GLN A 65 6.69 -13.57 2.41
N ALA A 66 6.36 -13.88 1.17
CA ALA A 66 6.91 -15.04 0.47
C ALA A 66 8.43 -14.90 0.26
N LEU A 67 8.98 -13.70 0.34
CA LEU A 67 10.40 -13.44 0.12
C LEU A 67 11.17 -13.37 1.44
N PRO A 68 12.35 -14.02 1.53
CA PRO A 68 13.20 -13.89 2.71
C PRO A 68 13.58 -12.42 2.94
N GLY A 69 13.52 -11.98 4.20
CA GLY A 69 13.91 -10.64 4.58
C GLY A 69 12.81 -9.59 4.46
N ALA A 70 11.64 -9.94 3.95
CA ALA A 70 10.57 -8.97 3.71
C ALA A 70 9.92 -8.44 4.99
N ARG A 71 10.15 -9.05 6.14
CA ARG A 71 9.57 -8.58 7.42
C ARG A 71 10.00 -7.15 7.77
N ALA A 72 11.17 -6.73 7.31
CA ALA A 72 11.70 -5.41 7.62
C ALA A 72 11.22 -4.31 6.67
N VAL A 73 10.43 -4.66 5.65
CA VAL A 73 9.87 -3.66 4.72
C VAL A 73 8.94 -2.72 5.48
N GLY A 74 9.17 -1.41 5.32
CA GLY A 74 8.42 -0.39 6.02
C GLY A 74 7.30 0.22 5.18
N TRP A 75 6.44 1.00 5.84
CA TRP A 75 5.27 1.62 5.24
C TRP A 75 5.58 2.48 4.02
N ARG A 76 6.65 3.27 4.08
CA ARG A 76 6.99 4.20 3.01
C ARG A 76 7.74 3.53 1.85
N GLU A 77 8.09 2.27 2.01
CA GLU A 77 8.74 1.51 0.96
C GLU A 77 7.75 0.88 -0.03
N ILE A 78 6.48 0.89 0.33
CA ILE A 78 5.38 0.44 -0.53
C ILE A 78 4.52 1.67 -0.81
N GLU A 79 4.65 2.24 -1.99
CA GLU A 79 3.92 3.46 -2.34
C GLU A 79 2.77 3.15 -3.27
N VAL A 80 1.61 3.68 -2.96
CA VAL A 80 0.44 3.61 -3.84
C VAL A 80 0.47 4.85 -4.73
N VAL A 81 0.56 4.62 -6.03
CA VAL A 81 0.51 5.67 -7.03
C VAL A 81 -0.67 5.44 -7.95
N ARG A 82 -1.01 6.42 -8.75
CA ARG A 82 -2.04 6.28 -9.77
C ARG A 82 -1.34 6.27 -11.13
N ASP A 83 -1.65 5.28 -11.95
CA ASP A 83 -1.12 5.27 -13.31
C ASP A 83 -1.87 6.29 -14.18
N PRO A 84 -1.44 6.51 -15.43
CA PRO A 84 -2.06 7.54 -16.27
C PRO A 84 -3.55 7.36 -16.51
N ASP A 85 -4.09 6.14 -16.43
CA ASP A 85 -5.53 5.89 -16.60
C ASP A 85 -6.29 5.90 -15.28
N GLY A 86 -5.64 6.28 -14.18
CA GLY A 86 -6.27 6.47 -12.88
C GLY A 86 -6.33 5.24 -12.00
N ARG A 87 -5.81 4.10 -12.44
CA ARG A 87 -5.80 2.89 -11.63
C ARG A 87 -4.70 2.95 -10.56
N PRO A 88 -4.95 2.36 -9.39
CA PRO A 88 -3.88 2.25 -8.40
C PRO A 88 -2.78 1.32 -8.90
N ALA A 89 -1.54 1.70 -8.61
CA ALA A 89 -0.37 0.92 -8.92
C ALA A 89 0.59 1.03 -7.73
N ILE A 90 1.56 0.14 -7.66
CA ILE A 90 2.51 0.09 -6.57
C ILE A 90 3.90 0.42 -7.08
N ARG A 91 4.57 1.32 -6.37
CA ARG A 91 5.99 1.61 -6.58
C ARG A 91 6.74 1.19 -5.32
N LEU A 92 7.75 0.33 -5.50
CA LEU A 92 8.57 -0.14 -4.38
C LEU A 92 9.81 0.72 -4.22
N HIS A 93 10.20 0.96 -2.97
CA HIS A 93 11.38 1.74 -2.60
C HIS A 93 12.22 0.98 -1.59
N GLY A 94 13.44 1.42 -1.36
CA GLY A 94 14.31 0.92 -0.31
C GLY A 94 14.49 -0.59 -0.32
N LEU A 95 14.28 -1.21 0.82
CA LEU A 95 14.44 -2.67 0.96
C LEU A 95 13.48 -3.42 0.05
N ALA A 96 12.24 -2.97 -0.07
CA ALA A 96 11.27 -3.63 -0.95
C ALA A 96 11.76 -3.64 -2.40
N ALA A 97 12.32 -2.53 -2.87
CA ALA A 97 12.89 -2.47 -4.23
C ALA A 97 14.09 -3.39 -4.38
N ARG A 98 14.95 -3.47 -3.37
CA ARG A 98 16.13 -4.37 -3.41
C ARG A 98 15.72 -5.84 -3.45
N LEU A 99 14.68 -6.21 -2.67
CA LEU A 99 14.15 -7.58 -2.71
C LEU A 99 13.58 -7.90 -4.09
N ALA A 100 12.89 -6.95 -4.71
CA ALA A 100 12.36 -7.13 -6.06
C ALA A 100 13.50 -7.36 -7.06
N GLU A 101 14.56 -6.55 -7.01
CA GLU A 101 15.72 -6.71 -7.89
C GLU A 101 16.39 -8.05 -7.71
N ALA A 102 16.53 -8.52 -6.47
CA ALA A 102 17.16 -9.81 -6.17
C ALA A 102 16.40 -10.99 -6.80
N HIS A 103 15.13 -10.78 -7.13
CA HIS A 103 14.28 -11.79 -7.76
C HIS A 103 14.03 -11.52 -9.25
N GLY A 104 14.87 -10.69 -9.86
CA GLY A 104 14.75 -10.36 -11.29
C GLY A 104 13.63 -9.40 -11.62
N GLY A 105 13.13 -8.69 -10.63
CA GLY A 105 11.97 -7.81 -10.75
C GLY A 105 10.69 -8.50 -10.31
N LEU A 106 9.79 -7.74 -9.72
CA LEU A 106 8.48 -8.25 -9.29
C LEU A 106 7.38 -7.51 -10.03
N LEU A 107 6.34 -8.24 -10.36
CA LEU A 107 5.07 -7.68 -10.79
C LEU A 107 4.16 -7.62 -9.57
N VAL A 108 3.67 -6.44 -9.26
CA VAL A 108 2.76 -6.23 -8.13
C VAL A 108 1.47 -5.64 -8.66
N GLN A 109 0.38 -6.35 -8.44
CA GLN A 109 -0.94 -5.87 -8.84
C GLN A 109 -1.81 -5.76 -7.61
N VAL A 110 -2.62 -4.71 -7.56
CA VAL A 110 -3.54 -4.46 -6.45
C VAL A 110 -4.92 -4.15 -6.99
N SER A 111 -5.91 -4.50 -6.18
CA SER A 111 -7.28 -4.07 -6.38
C SER A 111 -7.80 -3.54 -5.06
N LEU A 112 -8.44 -2.38 -5.10
CA LEU A 112 -8.95 -1.71 -3.91
C LEU A 112 -10.46 -1.68 -3.97
N THR A 113 -11.09 -1.74 -2.80
CA THR A 113 -12.54 -1.60 -2.68
C THR A 113 -12.85 -0.85 -1.38
N HIS A 114 -14.04 -0.28 -1.31
CA HIS A 114 -14.48 0.37 -0.09
C HIS A 114 -15.99 0.35 0.03
N SER A 115 -16.44 0.42 1.27
CA SER A 115 -17.84 0.62 1.63
C SER A 115 -17.95 1.88 2.48
N ALA A 116 -19.12 2.11 3.07
CA ALA A 116 -19.29 3.22 3.99
C ALA A 116 -18.46 3.08 5.27
N VAL A 117 -18.04 1.85 5.63
CA VAL A 117 -17.39 1.59 6.92
C VAL A 117 -15.99 0.98 6.79
N SER A 118 -15.62 0.47 5.64
CA SER A 118 -14.35 -0.26 5.46
C SER A 118 -13.70 0.04 4.12
N ALA A 119 -12.39 -0.07 4.08
CA ALA A 119 -11.62 -0.14 2.84
C ALA A 119 -10.87 -1.45 2.81
N GLY A 120 -10.79 -2.06 1.64
CA GLY A 120 -10.11 -3.34 1.48
C GLY A 120 -9.19 -3.33 0.28
N ALA A 121 -8.23 -4.24 0.29
CA ALA A 121 -7.31 -4.41 -0.82
C ALA A 121 -6.90 -5.86 -0.94
N VAL A 122 -6.66 -6.28 -2.18
CA VAL A 122 -5.96 -7.52 -2.48
C VAL A 122 -4.72 -7.19 -3.28
N ALA A 123 -3.64 -7.90 -3.01
CA ALA A 123 -2.39 -7.74 -3.74
C ALA A 123 -1.92 -9.11 -4.25
N VAL A 124 -1.39 -9.10 -5.45
CA VAL A 124 -0.76 -10.28 -6.05
C VAL A 124 0.65 -9.88 -6.44
N VAL A 125 1.61 -10.66 -5.97
CA VAL A 125 3.03 -10.46 -6.27
C VAL A 125 3.53 -11.67 -7.04
N GLY A 126 4.23 -11.42 -8.13
CA GLY A 126 4.75 -12.50 -8.95
C GLY A 126 5.95 -12.08 -9.75
N THR A 127 6.45 -13.01 -10.52
CA THR A 127 7.53 -12.78 -11.47
C THR A 127 6.99 -12.89 -12.87
N SER A 128 7.71 -12.32 -13.85
CA SER A 128 7.29 -12.37 -15.25
C SER A 128 7.38 -13.77 -15.85
N ARG A 129 7.99 -14.68 -15.14
CA ARG A 129 8.13 -16.07 -15.60
C ARG A 129 7.48 -17.05 -14.66
#